data_ec0842d28a9df3c5ecb7561ea900ba45
#
_entry.id   ec0842d28a9df3c5ecb7561ea900ba45
#
_cell.length_a   1.000
_cell.length_b   1.000
_cell.length_c   1.000
_cell.angle_alpha   90.00
_cell.angle_beta   90.00
_cell.angle_gamma   90.00
#
_symmetry.space_group_name_H-M   'P 1'
#
loop_
_entity.id
_entity.type
_entity.pdbx_description
1 polymer ?
#
loop_
_entity_poly.entity_id
_entity_poly.type
_entity_poly.pdbx_seq_one_letter_code
_entity_poly.pdbx_strand_id
1 'polypeptide(L)'
;TYNYSLTNNFTDINKLAQGYVFSNYNSLFSGNRYLENSTSQVHSLRYFKYNMFNFENIFATVSYSKQVDAIKNKSLLTGVNQVSSAVNINSAFADESLSGSGNYGRSFAKYYKANVRASLNWNKFNNIRVYPDSDANPNNNPTEIQTTESFNHSYTIGFSTNYKTIPNLGLSYNYSISDNFSDVIYTDSP
;
A
#
# COMPACT_ATOMS: atom_id res chain seq x y z
N THR A 1 20.94 6.16 -6.79
CA THR A 1 20.72 4.82 -7.40
C THR A 1 19.26 4.66 -7.73
N TYR A 2 18.96 4.21 -8.93
CA TYR A 2 17.63 3.82 -9.37
C TYR A 2 17.61 2.31 -9.61
N ASN A 3 16.56 1.62 -9.14
CA ASN A 3 16.31 0.22 -9.38
C ASN A 3 14.89 0.03 -9.90
N TYR A 4 14.76 -0.82 -10.89
CA TYR A 4 13.49 -1.33 -11.38
C TYR A 4 13.47 -2.84 -11.23
N SER A 5 12.39 -3.39 -10.72
CA SER A 5 12.16 -4.83 -10.65
C SER A 5 10.77 -5.19 -11.14
N LEU A 6 10.71 -6.27 -11.89
CA LEU A 6 9.48 -6.91 -12.34
C LEU A 6 9.45 -8.32 -11.77
N THR A 7 8.41 -8.64 -11.02
CA THR A 7 8.27 -9.93 -10.36
C THR A 7 6.91 -10.53 -10.70
N ASN A 8 6.92 -11.76 -11.17
CA ASN A 8 5.70 -12.54 -11.35
C ASN A 8 5.42 -13.32 -10.06
N ASN A 9 4.25 -13.09 -9.49
CA ASN A 9 3.77 -13.79 -8.31
C ASN A 9 2.89 -14.95 -8.75
N PHE A 10 3.38 -16.16 -8.49
CA PHE A 10 2.64 -17.37 -8.82
C PHE A 10 1.42 -17.53 -7.92
N THR A 11 0.35 -18.01 -8.51
CA THR A 11 -0.88 -18.28 -7.79
C THR A 11 -0.71 -19.45 -6.82
N ASP A 12 -1.22 -19.29 -5.60
CA ASP A 12 -1.26 -20.38 -4.61
C ASP A 12 -2.13 -21.53 -5.12
N ILE A 13 -1.63 -22.76 -5.02
CA ILE A 13 -2.34 -23.97 -5.44
C ILE A 13 -3.71 -24.13 -4.78
N ASN A 14 -3.86 -23.65 -3.54
CA ASN A 14 -5.14 -23.68 -2.83
C ASN A 14 -6.20 -22.78 -3.50
N LYS A 15 -5.75 -21.72 -4.17
CA LYS A 15 -6.65 -20.83 -4.94
C LYS A 15 -7.02 -21.41 -6.31
N LEU A 16 -6.24 -22.35 -6.83
CA LEU A 16 -6.49 -23.04 -8.10
C LEU A 16 -7.36 -24.27 -7.94
N ALA A 17 -7.41 -24.86 -6.75
CA ALA A 17 -8.13 -26.09 -6.47
C ALA A 17 -9.65 -25.88 -6.66
N GLN A 18 -10.25 -26.68 -7.55
CA GLN A 18 -11.70 -26.70 -7.74
C GLN A 18 -12.36 -27.47 -6.60
N GLY A 19 -13.36 -26.86 -6.00
CA GLY A 19 -14.13 -27.43 -4.90
C GLY A 19 -14.46 -26.37 -3.85
N TYR A 20 -15.45 -26.68 -3.02
CA TYR A 20 -15.81 -25.82 -1.91
C TYR A 20 -15.08 -26.26 -0.65
N VAL A 21 -14.40 -25.34 -0.03
CA VAL A 21 -13.72 -25.55 1.25
C VAL A 21 -14.36 -24.65 2.30
N PHE A 22 -14.69 -25.22 3.44
CA PHE A 22 -15.14 -24.44 4.59
C PHE A 22 -13.95 -23.65 5.14
N SER A 23 -14.03 -22.31 5.04
CA SER A 23 -13.05 -21.44 5.68
C SER A 23 -13.37 -21.24 7.16
N ASN A 24 -14.66 -21.18 7.49
CA ASN A 24 -15.20 -21.14 8.84
C ASN A 24 -16.69 -21.53 8.82
N TYR A 25 -17.36 -21.40 9.97
CA TYR A 25 -18.77 -21.80 10.15
C TYR A 25 -19.73 -21.22 9.10
N ASN A 26 -19.53 -19.98 8.66
CA ASN A 26 -20.42 -19.26 7.74
C ASN A 26 -19.79 -18.95 6.38
N SER A 27 -18.63 -19.52 6.07
CA SER A 27 -17.85 -19.09 4.92
C SER A 27 -17.33 -20.29 4.14
N LEU A 28 -17.69 -20.30 2.86
CA LEU A 28 -17.20 -21.24 1.85
C LEU A 28 -16.22 -20.51 0.94
N PHE A 29 -15.16 -21.20 0.58
CA PHE A 29 -14.21 -20.76 -0.43
C PHE A 29 -14.21 -21.72 -1.60
N SER A 30 -14.23 -21.18 -2.82
CA SER A 30 -14.06 -21.94 -4.05
C SER A 30 -12.85 -21.41 -4.81
N GLY A 31 -11.89 -22.27 -5.11
CA GLY A 31 -10.76 -21.90 -5.95
C GLY A 31 -11.18 -21.73 -7.42
N ASN A 32 -10.32 -21.10 -8.19
CA ASN A 32 -10.52 -20.83 -9.61
C ASN A 32 -9.28 -21.27 -10.41
N ARG A 33 -9.44 -22.29 -11.24
CA ARG A 33 -8.34 -22.83 -12.07
C ARG A 33 -7.88 -21.90 -13.19
N TYR A 34 -8.64 -20.87 -13.52
CA TYR A 34 -8.36 -19.93 -14.60
C TYR A 34 -7.60 -18.69 -14.11
N LEU A 35 -7.13 -18.70 -12.86
CA LEU A 35 -6.34 -17.59 -12.34
C LEU A 35 -5.01 -17.46 -13.08
N GLU A 36 -4.73 -16.24 -13.46
CA GLU A 36 -3.43 -15.84 -14.00
C GLU A 36 -2.49 -15.37 -12.88
N ASN A 37 -1.20 -15.44 -13.14
CA ASN A 37 -0.21 -14.94 -12.21
C ASN A 37 -0.26 -13.42 -12.15
N SER A 38 -0.17 -12.85 -10.97
CA SER A 38 -0.09 -11.41 -10.84
C SER A 38 1.33 -10.92 -11.09
N THR A 39 1.44 -9.73 -11.67
CA THR A 39 2.72 -9.09 -11.95
C THR A 39 2.91 -7.87 -11.06
N SER A 40 4.03 -7.81 -10.36
CA SER A 40 4.40 -6.68 -9.52
C SER A 40 5.57 -5.91 -10.15
N GLN A 41 5.37 -4.62 -10.36
CA GLN A 41 6.38 -3.68 -10.85
C GLN A 41 6.77 -2.77 -9.70
N VAL A 42 8.07 -2.68 -9.44
CA VAL A 42 8.60 -1.83 -8.37
C VAL A 42 9.68 -0.92 -8.93
N HIS A 43 9.51 0.37 -8.73
CA HIS A 43 10.48 1.40 -9.04
C HIS A 43 10.99 1.99 -7.73
N SER A 44 12.30 2.00 -7.53
CA SER A 44 12.89 2.60 -6.34
C SER A 44 14.02 3.55 -6.70
N LEU A 45 14.01 4.71 -6.10
CA LEU A 45 15.04 5.74 -6.23
C LEU A 45 15.61 6.03 -4.85
N ARG A 46 16.93 5.99 -4.76
CA ARG A 46 17.67 6.33 -3.53
C ARG A 46 18.72 7.38 -3.82
N TYR A 47 18.72 8.42 -3.01
CA TYR A 47 19.72 9.46 -3.03
C TYR A 47 20.40 9.56 -1.66
N PHE A 48 21.72 9.64 -1.66
CA PHE A 48 22.53 9.83 -0.47
C PHE A 48 23.65 10.82 -0.76
N LYS A 49 23.82 11.80 0.13
CA LYS A 49 24.93 12.73 0.11
C LYS A 49 25.42 12.97 1.54
N TYR A 50 26.71 12.93 1.72
CA TYR A 50 27.33 13.27 2.99
C TYR A 50 28.51 14.23 2.75
N ASN A 51 28.59 15.30 3.55
CA ASN A 51 29.68 16.25 3.51
C ASN A 51 30.34 16.30 4.89
N MET A 52 31.59 15.87 4.96
CA MET A 52 32.35 15.81 6.21
C MET A 52 32.74 17.20 6.77
N PHE A 53 32.83 18.21 5.93
CA PHE A 53 33.30 19.55 6.37
C PHE A 53 32.25 20.31 7.18
N ASN A 54 31.00 20.13 6.87
CA ASN A 54 29.89 20.80 7.56
C ASN A 54 28.93 19.80 8.20
N PHE A 55 29.29 18.49 8.21
CA PHE A 55 28.47 17.40 8.73
C PHE A 55 27.04 17.41 8.17
N GLU A 56 26.95 17.75 6.88
CA GLU A 56 25.68 17.72 6.16
C GLU A 56 25.41 16.31 5.66
N ASN A 57 24.23 15.80 5.96
CA ASN A 57 23.76 14.55 5.43
C ASN A 57 22.40 14.73 4.78
N ILE A 58 22.24 14.15 3.60
CA ILE A 58 20.99 14.07 2.87
C ILE A 58 20.74 12.59 2.57
N PHE A 59 19.61 12.10 2.95
CA PHE A 59 19.12 10.80 2.56
C PHE A 59 17.70 10.93 2.06
N ALA A 60 17.42 10.40 0.88
CA ALA A 60 16.09 10.36 0.33
C ALA A 60 15.86 9.01 -0.37
N THR A 61 14.69 8.45 -0.18
CA THR A 61 14.25 7.26 -0.88
C THR A 61 12.81 7.44 -1.33
N VAL A 62 12.51 6.99 -2.54
CA VAL A 62 11.16 6.93 -3.08
C VAL A 62 10.98 5.56 -3.69
N SER A 63 9.86 4.91 -3.40
CA SER A 63 9.49 3.63 -3.98
C SER A 63 8.05 3.68 -4.44
N TYR A 64 7.82 3.32 -5.70
CA TYR A 64 6.49 3.13 -6.26
C TYR A 64 6.33 1.68 -6.65
N SER A 65 5.22 1.09 -6.28
CA SER A 65 4.85 -0.26 -6.70
C SER A 65 3.46 -0.28 -7.33
N LYS A 66 3.33 -1.11 -8.36
CA LYS A 66 2.07 -1.39 -9.04
C LYS A 66 1.92 -2.88 -9.21
N GLN A 67 0.78 -3.43 -8.77
CA GLN A 67 0.44 -4.83 -8.94
C GLN A 67 -0.68 -4.96 -9.96
N VAL A 68 -0.36 -5.55 -11.10
CA VAL A 68 -1.28 -5.81 -12.22
C VAL A 68 -1.80 -7.23 -12.12
N ASP A 69 -3.04 -7.44 -12.53
CA ASP A 69 -3.73 -8.74 -12.48
C ASP A 69 -3.74 -9.35 -11.07
N ALA A 70 -3.90 -8.48 -10.07
CA ALA A 70 -3.92 -8.88 -8.68
C ALA A 70 -5.04 -9.90 -8.43
N ILE A 71 -4.72 -10.96 -7.68
CA ILE A 71 -5.69 -11.97 -7.30
C ILE A 71 -6.45 -11.49 -6.08
N LYS A 72 -7.74 -11.26 -6.23
CA LYS A 72 -8.65 -10.80 -5.18
C LYS A 72 -9.68 -11.87 -4.85
N ASN A 73 -10.24 -11.77 -3.67
CA ASN A 73 -11.40 -12.58 -3.30
C ASN A 73 -12.68 -11.84 -3.69
N LYS A 74 -13.45 -12.45 -4.58
CA LYS A 74 -14.80 -12.03 -4.90
C LYS A 74 -15.74 -12.71 -3.90
N SER A 75 -16.41 -11.93 -3.08
CA SER A 75 -17.28 -12.44 -2.01
C SER A 75 -18.74 -12.15 -2.32
N LEU A 76 -19.58 -13.18 -2.30
CA LEU A 76 -21.03 -13.09 -2.36
C LEU A 76 -21.57 -13.28 -0.93
N LEU A 77 -22.31 -12.30 -0.45
CA LEU A 77 -22.96 -12.33 0.85
C LEU A 77 -24.44 -12.70 0.67
N THR A 78 -24.88 -13.77 1.29
CA THR A 78 -26.30 -14.20 1.29
C THR A 78 -26.75 -14.35 2.72
N GLY A 79 -27.39 -13.33 3.27
CA GLY A 79 -27.73 -13.27 4.69
C GLY A 79 -26.49 -13.27 5.56
N VAL A 80 -26.33 -14.29 6.42
CA VAL A 80 -25.17 -14.48 7.30
C VAL A 80 -24.07 -15.35 6.67
N ASN A 81 -24.30 -15.88 5.48
CA ASN A 81 -23.37 -16.79 4.80
C ASN A 81 -22.56 -16.04 3.75
N GLN A 82 -21.31 -16.40 3.62
CA GLN A 82 -20.39 -15.83 2.64
C GLN A 82 -19.86 -16.95 1.75
N VAL A 83 -19.97 -16.77 0.44
CA VAL A 83 -19.27 -17.59 -0.55
C VAL A 83 -18.22 -16.72 -1.22
N SER A 84 -16.97 -17.11 -1.15
CA SER A 84 -15.87 -16.39 -1.76
C SER A 84 -15.17 -17.23 -2.82
N SER A 85 -14.72 -16.57 -3.87
CA SER A 85 -13.89 -17.17 -4.92
C SER A 85 -12.74 -16.25 -5.28
N ALA A 86 -11.62 -16.84 -5.70
CA ALA A 86 -10.49 -16.06 -6.18
C ALA A 86 -10.69 -15.66 -7.64
N VAL A 87 -10.43 -14.39 -7.96
CA VAL A 87 -10.48 -13.85 -9.33
C VAL A 87 -9.30 -12.91 -9.57
N ASN A 88 -8.85 -12.80 -10.82
CA ASN A 88 -7.95 -11.72 -11.19
C ASN A 88 -8.78 -10.44 -11.38
N ILE A 89 -8.33 -9.36 -10.79
CA ILE A 89 -8.91 -8.04 -11.04
C ILE A 89 -8.32 -7.47 -12.33
N ASN A 90 -9.15 -6.80 -13.12
CA ASN A 90 -8.69 -6.14 -14.34
C ASN A 90 -7.54 -5.17 -14.06
N SER A 91 -6.57 -5.09 -14.95
CA SER A 91 -5.38 -4.23 -14.85
C SER A 91 -5.71 -2.74 -14.69
N ALA A 92 -6.92 -2.31 -15.08
CA ALA A 92 -7.42 -0.94 -14.83
C ALA A 92 -7.59 -0.64 -13.33
N PHE A 93 -7.78 -1.68 -12.51
CA PHE A 93 -7.94 -1.61 -11.05
C PHE A 93 -6.72 -2.17 -10.32
N ALA A 94 -5.54 -1.86 -10.80
CA ALA A 94 -4.30 -2.28 -10.17
C ALA A 94 -4.17 -1.71 -8.76
N ASP A 95 -3.59 -2.48 -7.86
CA ASP A 95 -3.16 -1.97 -6.56
C ASP A 95 -1.86 -1.18 -6.74
N GLU A 96 -1.82 0.01 -6.17
CA GLU A 96 -0.68 0.89 -6.29
C GLU A 96 -0.23 1.39 -4.92
N SER A 97 1.06 1.56 -4.74
CA SER A 97 1.60 2.21 -3.56
C SER A 97 2.78 3.10 -3.88
N LEU A 98 2.85 4.23 -3.23
CA LEU A 98 3.96 5.17 -3.29
C LEU A 98 4.43 5.45 -1.87
N SER A 99 5.69 5.16 -1.59
CA SER A 99 6.33 5.51 -0.34
C SER A 99 7.54 6.40 -0.59
N GLY A 100 7.66 7.45 0.17
CA GLY A 100 8.78 8.36 0.11
C GLY A 100 9.26 8.74 1.50
N SER A 101 10.56 8.83 1.70
CA SER A 101 11.12 9.39 2.91
C SER A 101 12.38 10.18 2.62
N GLY A 102 12.54 11.28 3.32
CA GLY A 102 13.72 12.12 3.23
C GLY A 102 14.20 12.56 4.61
N ASN A 103 15.49 12.64 4.76
CA ASN A 103 16.13 13.19 5.95
C ASN A 103 17.24 14.13 5.53
N TYR A 104 17.20 15.34 6.04
CA TYR A 104 18.26 16.32 5.94
C TYR A 104 18.77 16.62 7.34
N GLY A 105 20.07 16.52 7.54
CA GLY A 105 20.72 16.86 8.78
C GLY A 105 21.96 17.73 8.52
N ARG A 106 22.17 18.73 9.35
CA ARG A 106 23.36 19.57 9.29
C ARG A 106 23.78 20.02 10.68
N SER A 107 25.10 20.01 10.90
CA SER A 107 25.71 20.63 12.06
C SER A 107 26.26 22.02 11.72
N PHE A 108 26.04 22.99 12.59
CA PHE A 108 26.52 24.34 12.41
C PHE A 108 27.06 24.88 13.74
N ALA A 109 27.99 25.81 13.63
CA ALA A 109 28.66 26.44 14.77
C ALA A 109 29.15 25.43 15.83
N LYS A 110 29.67 24.26 15.39
CA LYS A 110 30.29 23.19 16.20
C LYS A 110 29.37 22.49 17.22
N TYR A 111 28.39 23.20 17.77
CA TYR A 111 27.57 22.73 18.88
C TYR A 111 26.09 22.56 18.53
N TYR A 112 25.65 22.96 17.38
CA TYR A 112 24.26 22.95 16.99
C TYR A 112 24.00 21.94 15.87
N LYS A 113 22.92 21.22 15.97
CA LYS A 113 22.44 20.31 14.94
C LYS A 113 20.98 20.59 14.61
N ALA A 114 20.68 20.68 13.33
CA ALA A 114 19.32 20.70 12.85
C ALA A 114 19.08 19.48 11.97
N ASN A 115 17.90 18.92 12.07
CA ASN A 115 17.44 17.85 11.20
C ASN A 115 16.00 18.10 10.76
N VAL A 116 15.75 17.77 9.52
CA VAL A 116 14.40 17.76 8.94
C VAL A 116 14.15 16.39 8.35
N ARG A 117 13.04 15.79 8.73
CA ARG A 117 12.60 14.51 8.17
C ARG A 117 11.20 14.69 7.60
N ALA A 118 10.99 14.09 6.44
CA ALA A 118 9.67 13.98 5.82
C ALA A 118 9.41 12.54 5.43
N SER A 119 8.19 12.07 5.58
CA SER A 119 7.75 10.80 5.04
C SER A 119 6.36 10.94 4.42
N LEU A 120 6.13 10.16 3.37
CA LEU A 120 4.91 10.13 2.60
C LEU A 120 4.61 8.68 2.27
N ASN A 121 3.37 8.25 2.49
CA ASN A 121 2.86 6.96 2.06
C ASN A 121 1.47 7.17 1.44
N TRP A 122 1.33 6.74 0.22
CA TRP A 122 0.07 6.66 -0.48
C TRP A 122 -0.16 5.23 -0.92
N ASN A 123 -1.36 4.72 -0.67
CA ASN A 123 -1.75 3.37 -1.07
C ASN A 123 -3.13 3.42 -1.69
N LYS A 124 -3.29 2.68 -2.77
CA LYS A 124 -4.55 2.48 -3.46
C LYS A 124 -4.81 0.98 -3.55
N PHE A 125 -5.91 0.54 -2.93
CA PHE A 125 -6.34 -0.84 -2.93
C PHE A 125 -7.74 -0.97 -3.53
N ASN A 126 -7.91 -2.00 -4.35
CA ASN A 126 -9.18 -2.33 -4.95
C ASN A 126 -9.69 -3.66 -4.40
N ASN A 127 -10.93 -3.67 -3.92
CA ASN A 127 -11.61 -4.87 -3.43
C ASN A 127 -12.85 -5.12 -4.28
N ILE A 128 -13.22 -6.40 -4.42
CA ILE A 128 -14.39 -6.81 -5.19
C ILE A 128 -15.44 -7.32 -4.22
N ARG A 129 -16.64 -6.76 -4.32
CA ARG A 129 -17.83 -7.24 -3.61
C ARG A 129 -18.93 -7.56 -4.60
N VAL A 130 -19.74 -8.55 -4.28
CA VAL A 130 -20.93 -8.92 -5.05
C VAL A 130 -22.11 -8.89 -4.10
N TYR A 131 -23.14 -8.18 -4.49
CA TYR A 131 -24.40 -8.19 -3.77
C TYR A 131 -25.39 -9.08 -4.51
N PRO A 132 -26.13 -9.95 -3.81
CA PRO A 132 -27.25 -10.62 -4.44
C PRO A 132 -28.30 -9.57 -4.79
N ASP A 133 -28.66 -9.49 -6.05
CA ASP A 133 -29.77 -8.66 -6.45
C ASP A 133 -31.06 -9.22 -5.83
N SER A 134 -31.79 -8.37 -5.08
CA SER A 134 -33.00 -8.78 -4.35
C SER A 134 -34.18 -9.09 -5.29
N ASP A 135 -34.15 -8.63 -6.53
CA ASP A 135 -35.31 -8.61 -7.42
C ASP A 135 -35.14 -9.41 -8.73
N ALA A 136 -34.00 -10.02 -8.98
CA ALA A 136 -33.77 -10.55 -10.32
C ALA A 136 -32.90 -11.82 -10.38
N ASN A 137 -32.92 -12.34 -11.55
CA ASN A 137 -32.12 -13.38 -12.13
C ASN A 137 -30.79 -13.63 -11.41
N PRO A 138 -30.56 -14.79 -10.78
CA PRO A 138 -29.34 -15.11 -10.04
C PRO A 138 -28.04 -15.02 -10.87
N ASN A 139 -28.19 -14.82 -12.18
CA ASN A 139 -27.06 -14.66 -13.10
C ASN A 139 -26.60 -13.21 -13.29
N ASN A 140 -27.27 -12.23 -12.69
CA ASN A 140 -26.99 -10.81 -12.89
C ASN A 140 -26.68 -10.10 -11.55
N ASN A 141 -25.79 -10.67 -10.76
CA ASN A 141 -25.35 -10.03 -9.52
C ASN A 141 -24.42 -8.87 -9.83
N PRO A 142 -24.78 -7.62 -9.51
CA PRO A 142 -23.91 -6.49 -9.75
C PRO A 142 -22.58 -6.66 -8.99
N THR A 143 -21.51 -6.44 -9.69
CA THR A 143 -20.15 -6.46 -9.12
C THR A 143 -19.76 -5.03 -8.77
N GLU A 144 -19.36 -4.85 -7.55
CA GLU A 144 -18.90 -3.58 -7.01
C GLU A 144 -17.39 -3.64 -6.80
N ILE A 145 -16.66 -2.68 -7.36
CA ILE A 145 -15.25 -2.49 -7.07
C ILE A 145 -15.15 -1.30 -6.10
N GLN A 146 -14.71 -1.60 -4.91
CA GLN A 146 -14.42 -0.60 -3.90
C GLN A 146 -12.95 -0.25 -3.95
N THR A 147 -12.66 0.99 -4.34
CA THR A 147 -11.32 1.57 -4.28
C THR A 147 -11.14 2.30 -2.96
N THR A 148 -10.10 1.96 -2.23
CA THR A 148 -9.71 2.65 -1.00
C THR A 148 -8.34 3.28 -1.22
N GLU A 149 -8.26 4.58 -1.03
CA GLU A 149 -7.01 5.33 -1.07
C GLU A 149 -6.69 5.84 0.33
N SER A 150 -5.46 5.64 0.75
CA SER A 150 -4.94 6.19 2.00
C SER A 150 -3.71 7.04 1.71
N PHE A 151 -3.69 8.23 2.27
CA PHE A 151 -2.58 9.16 2.14
C PHE A 151 -2.11 9.57 3.54
N ASN A 152 -0.88 9.19 3.87
CA ASN A 152 -0.26 9.51 5.15
C ASN A 152 1.02 10.29 4.91
N HIS A 153 1.16 11.43 5.55
CA HIS A 153 2.40 12.18 5.51
C HIS A 153 2.77 12.71 6.88
N SER A 154 4.07 12.75 7.15
CA SER A 154 4.59 13.27 8.39
C SER A 154 5.86 14.08 8.18
N TYR A 155 6.01 15.11 8.99
CA TYR A 155 7.15 16.00 8.99
C TYR A 155 7.68 16.13 10.41
N THR A 156 8.99 16.04 10.55
CA THR A 156 9.68 16.25 11.81
C THR A 156 10.77 17.28 11.62
N ILE A 157 10.76 18.30 12.44
CA ILE A 157 11.85 19.28 12.51
C ILE A 157 12.46 19.13 13.89
N GLY A 158 13.76 18.90 13.93
CA GLY A 158 14.53 18.76 15.17
C GLY A 158 15.68 19.74 15.23
N PHE A 159 15.91 20.24 16.42
CA PHE A 159 17.05 21.05 16.76
C PHE A 159 17.68 20.51 18.04
N SER A 160 18.99 20.36 18.09
CA SER A 160 19.68 19.90 19.27
C SER A 160 21.02 20.59 19.45
N THR A 161 21.45 20.67 20.68
CA THR A 161 22.78 21.14 21.04
C THR A 161 23.68 19.96 21.40
N ASN A 162 24.98 20.11 21.23
CA ASN A 162 25.96 19.07 21.56
C ASN A 162 27.19 19.74 22.25
N TYR A 163 26.97 20.23 23.46
CA TYR A 163 28.01 20.76 24.32
C TYR A 163 28.72 19.66 25.10
N LYS A 164 30.00 19.82 25.36
CA LYS A 164 30.76 18.84 26.15
C LYS A 164 30.62 19.01 27.65
N THR A 165 30.31 20.21 28.11
CA THR A 165 30.39 20.63 29.53
C THR A 165 29.07 21.12 30.12
N ILE A 166 28.05 21.30 29.30
CA ILE A 166 26.73 21.82 29.69
C ILE A 166 25.65 20.79 29.27
N PRO A 167 24.51 20.69 29.96
CA PRO A 167 23.41 19.85 29.52
C PRO A 167 23.00 20.16 28.09
N ASN A 168 22.84 19.11 27.29
CA ASN A 168 22.36 19.24 25.93
C ASN A 168 20.85 19.39 25.90
N LEU A 169 20.36 20.29 25.05
CA LEU A 169 18.95 20.52 24.81
C LEU A 169 18.57 19.95 23.45
N GLY A 170 17.43 19.30 23.41
CA GLY A 170 16.81 18.85 22.17
C GLY A 170 15.36 19.32 22.09
N LEU A 171 14.99 19.90 20.96
CA LEU A 171 13.62 20.30 20.64
C LEU A 171 13.24 19.61 19.34
N SER A 172 12.09 18.97 19.31
CA SER A 172 11.53 18.39 18.09
C SER A 172 10.05 18.72 17.97
N TYR A 173 9.63 19.03 16.75
CA TYR A 173 8.24 19.20 16.39
C TYR A 173 7.87 18.16 15.34
N ASN A 174 6.80 17.43 15.59
CA ASN A 174 6.26 16.41 14.69
C ASN A 174 4.86 16.84 14.25
N TYR A 175 4.62 16.76 12.96
CA TYR A 175 3.32 16.99 12.35
C TYR A 175 2.98 15.82 11.45
N SER A 176 1.77 15.26 11.59
CA SER A 176 1.32 14.14 10.76
C SER A 176 -0.14 14.31 10.37
N ILE A 177 -0.45 13.97 9.13
CA ILE A 177 -1.83 13.91 8.60
C ILE A 177 -2.03 12.53 7.99
N SER A 178 -3.24 12.02 8.18
CA SER A 178 -3.70 10.76 7.60
C SER A 178 -5.09 10.98 7.01
N ASP A 179 -5.18 10.86 5.70
CA ASP A 179 -6.42 10.97 4.95
C ASP A 179 -6.76 9.62 4.34
N ASN A 180 -8.02 9.19 4.52
CA ASN A 180 -8.53 7.98 3.92
C ASN A 180 -9.77 8.33 3.08
N PHE A 181 -9.74 7.88 1.84
CA PHE A 181 -10.81 8.07 0.89
C PHE A 181 -11.27 6.71 0.36
N SER A 182 -12.57 6.51 0.24
CA SER A 182 -13.14 5.29 -0.32
C SER A 182 -14.17 5.66 -1.36
N ASP A 183 -14.02 5.11 -2.55
CA ASP A 183 -14.93 5.24 -3.68
C ASP A 183 -15.43 3.87 -4.13
N VAL A 184 -16.60 3.85 -4.71
CA VAL A 184 -17.27 2.63 -5.16
C VAL A 184 -17.64 2.78 -6.63
N ILE A 185 -17.17 1.85 -7.44
CA ILE A 185 -17.47 1.78 -8.87
C ILE A 185 -18.29 0.52 -9.13
N TYR A 186 -19.45 0.70 -9.71
CA TYR A 186 -20.30 -0.42 -10.15
C TYR A 186 -19.84 -0.88 -11.54
N THR A 187 -19.62 -2.17 -11.70
CA THR A 187 -19.29 -2.76 -12.98
C THR A 187 -20.22 -3.94 -13.26
N ASP A 188 -20.74 -4.01 -14.45
CA ASP A 188 -21.61 -5.14 -14.87
C ASP A 188 -20.82 -6.43 -15.11
N SER A 189 -19.48 -6.34 -15.16
CA SER A 189 -18.59 -7.50 -15.31
C SER A 189 -17.21 -7.19 -14.75
N PRO A 190 -16.56 -8.13 -14.07
CA PRO A 190 -15.19 -7.99 -13.63
C PRO A 190 -14.21 -8.00 -14.82
#